data_a3536df959f3ff60db04075bf2efb2fd
#
_entry.id   a3536df959f3ff60db04075bf2efb2fd
#
_cell.length_a   1.000
_cell.length_b   1.000
_cell.length_c   1.000
_cell.angle_alpha   90.00
_cell.angle_beta   90.00
_cell.angle_gamma   90.00
#
_symmetry.space_group_name_H-M   'P 1'
#
loop_
_entity.id
_entity.type
_entity.pdbx_description
1 polymer ?
#
loop_
_entity_poly.entity_id
_entity_poly.type
_entity_poly.pdbx_seq_one_letter_code
_entity_poly.pdbx_strand_id
1 'polypeptide(L)'
;MVASKQPWGLRQWMLLVIGAGLLGLFSCLIWTDVALQQSLLHTWDQGWQVVRKQSMAYYQQSPVSMNTKFNTSESPRERVFDWTVDRRIQAPDGVPRLMYTINGQFPGPTIQATVGDTVVVHVRNRINDDYAVPDPPTTSKLESVHPKGTDRKFSLHWHGLSMRGSDEMDGAAAFTSCPLQPGNETTYRFVVHQEDVGTHWYHSHVGTSRADGLWGMLIVHAREDERKVLKERAPTFDTHWDEEIPIALGDHFHKMSPESLAKYVSIVLGEAEPVPESGLINGRHIFSCDMARYTGVPCPAGDKD
;
A
#
# COMPACT_ATOMS: atom_id res chain seq x y z
N MET A 1 74.88 45.20 -10.84
CA MET A 1 73.97 44.98 -11.97
C MET A 1 72.52 45.16 -11.52
N VAL A 2 71.89 46.30 -11.86
CA VAL A 2 70.50 46.59 -11.51
C VAL A 2 69.65 46.07 -12.70
N ALA A 3 68.92 45.04 -12.47
CA ALA A 3 68.00 44.51 -13.47
C ALA A 3 66.81 45.47 -13.60
N SER A 4 66.67 46.15 -14.72
CA SER A 4 65.52 46.98 -15.04
C SER A 4 64.29 46.07 -15.31
N LYS A 5 63.33 46.16 -14.40
CA LYS A 5 62.01 45.51 -14.67
C LYS A 5 61.36 46.25 -15.83
N GLN A 6 61.20 45.58 -16.93
CA GLN A 6 60.39 46.09 -18.03
C GLN A 6 58.94 46.22 -17.59
N PRO A 7 58.23 47.30 -17.94
CA PRO A 7 56.83 47.45 -17.61
C PRO A 7 56.00 46.44 -18.47
N TRP A 8 54.99 45.91 -17.82
CA TRP A 8 54.08 44.97 -18.48
C TRP A 8 53.49 45.59 -19.75
N GLY A 9 53.62 44.87 -20.84
CA GLY A 9 53.06 45.33 -22.12
C GLY A 9 51.51 45.24 -22.16
N LEU A 10 50.90 46.00 -23.04
CA LEU A 10 49.44 46.12 -23.19
C LEU A 10 48.75 44.75 -23.28
N ARG A 11 49.39 43.78 -23.90
CA ARG A 11 48.93 42.40 -23.96
C ARG A 11 48.80 41.70 -22.63
N GLN A 12 49.71 41.93 -21.70
CA GLN A 12 49.71 41.34 -20.35
C GLN A 12 48.64 41.97 -19.49
N TRP A 13 48.41 43.28 -19.62
CA TRP A 13 47.29 43.98 -19.00
C TRP A 13 45.94 43.51 -19.53
N MET A 14 45.78 43.31 -20.84
CA MET A 14 44.54 42.78 -21.42
C MET A 14 44.25 41.35 -20.93
N LEU A 15 45.24 40.48 -20.80
CA LEU A 15 45.06 39.13 -20.28
C LEU A 15 44.64 39.12 -18.80
N LEU A 16 45.19 40.04 -17.98
CA LEU A 16 44.79 40.18 -16.57
C LEU A 16 43.35 40.69 -16.42
N VAL A 17 42.96 41.67 -17.22
CA VAL A 17 41.57 42.21 -17.21
C VAL A 17 40.55 41.18 -17.69
N ILE A 18 40.89 40.42 -18.73
CA ILE A 18 40.04 39.35 -19.25
C ILE A 18 39.95 38.23 -18.22
N GLY A 19 41.05 37.83 -17.58
CA GLY A 19 41.09 36.82 -16.54
C GLY A 19 40.31 37.24 -15.30
N ALA A 20 40.40 38.47 -14.85
CA ALA A 20 39.61 38.99 -13.74
C ALA A 20 38.10 39.06 -14.06
N GLY A 21 37.77 39.46 -15.29
CA GLY A 21 36.40 39.47 -15.79
C GLY A 21 35.78 38.08 -15.83
N LEU A 22 36.53 37.09 -16.33
CA LEU A 22 36.05 35.68 -16.37
C LEU A 22 35.90 35.10 -14.96
N LEU A 23 36.84 35.39 -14.04
CA LEU A 23 36.71 34.98 -12.64
C LEU A 23 35.50 35.64 -11.95
N GLY A 24 35.22 36.91 -12.24
CA GLY A 24 34.04 37.61 -11.74
C GLY A 24 32.74 37.03 -12.29
N LEU A 25 32.69 36.73 -13.60
CA LEU A 25 31.53 36.05 -14.20
C LEU A 25 31.33 34.63 -13.65
N PHE A 26 32.42 33.88 -13.45
CA PHE A 26 32.35 32.53 -12.87
C PHE A 26 31.90 32.59 -11.40
N SER A 27 32.39 33.55 -10.61
CA SER A 27 31.91 33.78 -9.25
C SER A 27 30.42 34.17 -9.25
N CYS A 28 29.99 35.05 -10.15
CA CYS A 28 28.61 35.48 -10.25
C CYS A 28 27.68 34.30 -10.62
N LEU A 29 28.12 33.44 -11.56
CA LEU A 29 27.38 32.24 -11.93
C LEU A 29 27.29 31.23 -10.78
N ILE A 30 28.36 31.04 -10.01
CA ILE A 30 28.33 30.18 -8.82
C ILE A 30 27.37 30.74 -7.76
N TRP A 31 27.39 32.05 -7.51
CA TRP A 31 26.51 32.68 -6.52
C TRP A 31 25.03 32.66 -6.96
N THR A 32 24.74 32.84 -8.24
CA THR A 32 23.39 32.72 -8.77
C THR A 32 22.90 31.26 -8.68
N ASP A 33 23.76 30.29 -8.89
CA ASP A 33 23.44 28.86 -8.77
C ASP A 33 23.14 28.46 -7.31
N VAL A 34 23.94 28.97 -6.36
CA VAL A 34 23.71 28.75 -4.93
C VAL A 34 22.41 29.42 -4.46
N ALA A 35 22.13 30.65 -4.91
CA ALA A 35 20.87 31.33 -4.57
C ALA A 35 19.65 30.62 -5.19
N LEU A 36 19.79 30.12 -6.44
CA LEU A 36 18.79 29.31 -7.11
C LEU A 36 18.59 27.98 -6.38
N GLN A 37 19.65 27.29 -5.99
CA GLN A 37 19.57 26.06 -5.19
C GLN A 37 18.89 26.31 -3.85
N GLN A 38 19.22 27.37 -3.14
CA GLN A 38 18.57 27.71 -1.88
C GLN A 38 17.10 28.05 -2.06
N SER A 39 16.74 28.78 -3.14
CA SER A 39 15.35 29.07 -3.46
C SER A 39 14.57 27.80 -3.83
N LEU A 40 15.17 26.91 -4.61
CA LEU A 40 14.60 25.62 -4.94
C LEU A 40 14.43 24.74 -3.70
N LEU A 41 15.42 24.65 -2.84
CA LEU A 41 15.33 23.91 -1.58
C LEU A 41 14.23 24.47 -0.68
N HIS A 42 14.08 25.79 -0.59
CA HIS A 42 13.03 26.42 0.20
C HIS A 42 11.64 26.15 -0.39
N THR A 43 11.47 26.23 -1.71
CA THR A 43 10.22 25.86 -2.38
C THR A 43 9.92 24.37 -2.26
N TRP A 44 10.92 23.52 -2.29
CA TRP A 44 10.80 22.09 -2.02
C TRP A 44 10.35 21.82 -0.59
N ASP A 45 10.94 22.50 0.39
CA ASP A 45 10.57 22.34 1.80
C ASP A 45 9.14 22.79 2.05
N GLN A 46 8.73 23.93 1.52
CA GLN A 46 7.33 24.38 1.60
C GLN A 46 6.37 23.42 0.91
N GLY A 47 6.72 22.95 -0.28
CA GLY A 47 5.95 21.93 -0.99
C GLY A 47 5.84 20.65 -0.18
N TRP A 48 6.96 20.22 0.43
CA TRP A 48 7.00 19.03 1.27
C TRP A 48 6.13 19.15 2.53
N GLN A 49 6.12 20.31 3.19
CA GLN A 49 5.25 20.57 4.35
C GLN A 49 3.77 20.50 3.98
N VAL A 50 3.39 21.03 2.81
CA VAL A 50 2.02 20.91 2.31
C VAL A 50 1.66 19.46 2.00
N VAL A 51 2.54 18.73 1.31
CA VAL A 51 2.35 17.30 1.01
C VAL A 51 2.24 16.50 2.30
N ARG A 52 3.14 16.72 3.26
CA ARG A 52 3.11 16.06 4.57
C ARG A 52 1.79 16.32 5.29
N LYS A 53 1.33 17.58 5.36
CA LYS A 53 0.06 17.94 6.02
C LYS A 53 -1.14 17.27 5.33
N GLN A 54 -1.18 17.26 4.01
CA GLN A 54 -2.25 16.61 3.24
C GLN A 54 -2.19 15.09 3.40
N SER A 55 -0.99 14.49 3.36
CA SER A 55 -0.80 13.06 3.55
C SER A 55 -1.23 12.63 4.96
N MET A 56 -0.90 13.41 5.99
CA MET A 56 -1.33 13.13 7.36
C MET A 56 -2.85 13.23 7.51
N ALA A 57 -3.49 14.25 6.92
CA ALA A 57 -4.95 14.36 6.92
C ALA A 57 -5.61 13.19 6.17
N TYR A 58 -5.03 12.74 5.06
CA TYR A 58 -5.48 11.56 4.33
C TYR A 58 -5.30 10.29 5.16
N TYR A 59 -4.15 10.11 5.81
CA TYR A 59 -3.86 8.97 6.68
C TYR A 59 -4.85 8.86 7.84
N GLN A 60 -5.16 9.97 8.51
CA GLN A 60 -6.14 10.01 9.60
C GLN A 60 -7.56 9.58 9.16
N GLN A 61 -7.87 9.73 7.88
CA GLN A 61 -9.13 9.26 7.28
C GLN A 61 -9.00 7.89 6.59
N SER A 62 -7.79 7.32 6.56
CA SER A 62 -7.53 6.03 5.94
C SER A 62 -8.23 4.91 6.70
N PRO A 63 -8.85 3.94 6.02
CA PRO A 63 -9.33 2.72 6.65
C PRO A 63 -8.19 1.86 7.22
N VAL A 64 -6.97 2.03 6.71
CA VAL A 64 -5.76 1.43 7.27
C VAL A 64 -5.16 2.39 8.28
N SER A 65 -5.35 2.10 9.55
CA SER A 65 -4.83 2.92 10.64
C SER A 65 -4.23 2.04 11.73
N MET A 66 -3.22 2.57 12.38
CA MET A 66 -2.65 1.97 13.58
C MET A 66 -3.26 2.57 14.84
N ASN A 67 -3.38 1.75 15.86
CA ASN A 67 -3.66 2.27 17.19
C ASN A 67 -2.38 2.91 17.75
N THR A 68 -2.29 4.23 17.72
CA THR A 68 -1.12 5.00 18.22
C THR A 68 -0.89 4.83 19.73
N LYS A 69 -1.88 4.29 20.47
CA LYS A 69 -1.78 3.95 21.88
C LYS A 69 -1.47 2.47 22.11
N PHE A 70 -1.09 1.75 21.07
CA PHE A 70 -0.72 0.34 21.20
C PHE A 70 0.53 0.20 22.07
N ASN A 71 0.40 -0.57 23.15
CA ASN A 71 1.47 -0.69 24.12
C ASN A 71 2.27 -1.99 23.89
N THR A 72 3.53 -1.84 23.52
CA THR A 72 4.46 -2.94 23.25
C THR A 72 5.18 -3.47 24.50
N SER A 73 5.02 -2.82 25.65
CA SER A 73 5.64 -3.23 26.92
C SER A 73 4.76 -4.16 27.75
N GLU A 74 3.49 -4.35 27.37
CA GLU A 74 2.59 -5.26 28.07
C GLU A 74 3.05 -6.73 27.94
N SER A 75 2.78 -7.54 28.95
CA SER A 75 2.99 -8.98 28.87
C SER A 75 2.22 -9.60 27.72
N PRO A 76 2.70 -10.71 27.14
CA PRO A 76 1.98 -11.43 26.10
C PRO A 76 0.54 -11.74 26.50
N ARG A 77 -0.39 -11.51 25.58
CA ARG A 77 -1.82 -11.71 25.82
C ARG A 77 -2.56 -12.14 24.55
N GLU A 78 -3.81 -12.51 24.71
CA GLU A 78 -4.69 -12.75 23.59
C GLU A 78 -5.14 -11.41 22.94
N ARG A 79 -5.04 -11.35 21.61
CA ARG A 79 -5.59 -10.29 20.77
C ARG A 79 -6.75 -10.89 20.02
N VAL A 80 -7.95 -10.59 20.47
CA VAL A 80 -9.18 -11.21 19.95
C VAL A 80 -9.86 -10.27 18.97
N PHE A 81 -10.23 -10.81 17.80
CA PHE A 81 -10.91 -10.11 16.72
C PHE A 81 -12.16 -10.89 16.32
N ASP A 82 -13.29 -10.20 16.22
CA ASP A 82 -14.54 -10.75 15.73
C ASP A 82 -14.84 -10.20 14.34
N TRP A 83 -14.78 -11.05 13.33
CA TRP A 83 -14.91 -10.65 11.94
C TRP A 83 -16.12 -11.30 11.26
N THR A 84 -16.80 -10.48 10.47
CA THR A 84 -17.84 -10.91 9.56
C THR A 84 -17.40 -10.53 8.15
N VAL A 85 -17.27 -11.52 7.28
CA VAL A 85 -16.94 -11.34 5.87
C VAL A 85 -18.23 -11.33 5.06
N ASP A 86 -18.44 -10.28 4.31
CA ASP A 86 -19.57 -10.11 3.40
C ASP A 86 -19.12 -9.47 2.07
N ARG A 87 -20.05 -9.20 1.16
CA ARG A 87 -19.80 -8.42 -0.05
C ARG A 87 -20.65 -7.17 -0.04
N ARG A 88 -20.05 -6.05 -0.42
CA ARG A 88 -20.74 -4.75 -0.50
C ARG A 88 -20.25 -3.96 -1.70
N ILE A 89 -21.10 -3.02 -2.17
CA ILE A 89 -20.65 -2.01 -3.10
C ILE A 89 -19.71 -1.07 -2.36
N GLN A 90 -18.50 -0.92 -2.89
CA GLN A 90 -17.45 -0.01 -2.43
C GLN A 90 -16.95 0.81 -3.61
N ALA A 91 -16.40 1.99 -3.34
CA ALA A 91 -15.84 2.86 -4.36
C ALA A 91 -14.50 3.44 -3.87
N PRO A 92 -13.44 2.61 -3.76
CA PRO A 92 -12.16 3.04 -3.19
C PRO A 92 -11.46 4.14 -4.00
N ASP A 93 -11.70 4.19 -5.30
CA ASP A 93 -11.17 5.20 -6.22
C ASP A 93 -12.28 6.13 -6.79
N GLY A 94 -13.51 6.02 -6.27
CA GLY A 94 -14.67 6.73 -6.76
C GLY A 94 -15.56 5.92 -7.70
N VAL A 95 -15.06 4.81 -8.26
CA VAL A 95 -15.81 3.93 -9.14
C VAL A 95 -16.48 2.82 -8.31
N PRO A 96 -17.83 2.75 -8.27
CA PRO A 96 -18.53 1.73 -7.48
C PRO A 96 -18.38 0.34 -8.09
N ARG A 97 -18.02 -0.64 -7.26
CA ARG A 97 -17.99 -2.05 -7.62
C ARG A 97 -18.34 -2.94 -6.43
N LEU A 98 -18.69 -4.19 -6.69
CA LEU A 98 -18.85 -5.18 -5.64
C LEU A 98 -17.47 -5.62 -5.13
N MET A 99 -17.28 -5.62 -3.81
CA MET A 99 -16.04 -6.02 -3.16
C MET A 99 -16.32 -6.86 -1.91
N TYR A 100 -15.35 -7.69 -1.55
CA TYR A 100 -15.36 -8.33 -0.23
C TYR A 100 -14.98 -7.30 0.83
N THR A 101 -15.67 -7.38 1.95
CA THR A 101 -15.43 -6.54 3.12
C THR A 101 -15.32 -7.38 4.39
N ILE A 102 -14.58 -6.88 5.35
CA ILE A 102 -14.52 -7.43 6.70
C ILE A 102 -15.12 -6.40 7.66
N ASN A 103 -16.19 -6.77 8.35
CA ASN A 103 -16.97 -5.84 9.19
C ASN A 103 -17.45 -4.60 8.40
N GLY A 104 -17.74 -4.77 7.10
CA GLY A 104 -18.22 -3.71 6.22
C GLY A 104 -17.16 -2.74 5.75
N GLN A 105 -15.89 -2.94 6.05
CA GLN A 105 -14.80 -2.06 5.61
C GLN A 105 -13.88 -2.73 4.59
N PHE A 106 -13.22 -1.91 3.80
CA PHE A 106 -12.15 -2.25 2.87
C PHE A 106 -11.04 -1.17 2.95
N PRO A 107 -9.74 -1.51 3.02
CA PRO A 107 -9.24 -2.84 3.38
C PRO A 107 -9.77 -3.32 4.74
N GLY A 108 -9.63 -4.63 5.03
CA GLY A 108 -10.04 -5.20 6.30
C GLY A 108 -9.31 -4.57 7.49
N PRO A 109 -9.77 -4.80 8.73
CA PRO A 109 -9.19 -4.23 9.94
C PRO A 109 -7.70 -4.55 10.08
N THR A 110 -6.89 -3.57 10.46
CA THR A 110 -5.47 -3.78 10.76
C THR A 110 -5.32 -4.55 12.07
N ILE A 111 -4.60 -5.67 12.02
CA ILE A 111 -4.15 -6.39 13.21
C ILE A 111 -2.85 -5.76 13.71
N GLN A 112 -2.77 -5.51 15.01
CA GLN A 112 -1.51 -5.19 15.69
C GLN A 112 -1.30 -6.19 16.82
N ALA A 113 -0.11 -6.79 16.85
CA ALA A 113 0.31 -7.73 17.89
C ALA A 113 1.76 -7.46 18.30
N THR A 114 2.16 -7.92 19.47
CA THR A 114 3.55 -7.89 19.96
C THR A 114 4.05 -9.32 20.05
N VAL A 115 5.33 -9.54 19.83
CA VAL A 115 5.97 -10.86 20.00
C VAL A 115 5.49 -11.56 21.29
N GLY A 116 5.07 -12.80 21.14
CA GLY A 116 4.48 -13.62 22.22
C GLY A 116 2.98 -13.47 22.39
N ASP A 117 2.33 -12.47 21.76
CA ASP A 117 0.86 -12.41 21.77
C ASP A 117 0.26 -13.59 21.02
N THR A 118 -0.91 -14.02 21.47
CA THR A 118 -1.74 -14.97 20.74
C THR A 118 -2.81 -14.21 19.99
N VAL A 119 -2.77 -14.27 18.66
CA VAL A 119 -3.81 -13.71 17.79
C VAL A 119 -4.95 -14.70 17.69
N VAL A 120 -6.16 -14.25 17.98
CA VAL A 120 -7.40 -15.04 17.89
C VAL A 120 -8.38 -14.31 17.00
N VAL A 121 -8.75 -14.91 15.87
CA VAL A 121 -9.67 -14.30 14.91
C VAL A 121 -10.87 -15.21 14.71
N HIS A 122 -12.00 -14.79 15.23
CA HIS A 122 -13.30 -15.44 14.99
C HIS A 122 -13.88 -14.90 13.69
N VAL A 123 -14.07 -15.77 12.70
CA VAL A 123 -14.50 -15.37 11.36
C VAL A 123 -15.83 -16.03 10.99
N ARG A 124 -16.79 -15.22 10.58
CA ARG A 124 -18.10 -15.67 10.08
C ARG A 124 -18.21 -15.34 8.60
N ASN A 125 -18.55 -16.33 7.78
CA ASN A 125 -18.82 -16.14 6.36
C ASN A 125 -20.32 -15.80 6.16
N ARG A 126 -20.60 -14.53 5.81
CA ARG A 126 -21.94 -14.02 5.50
C ARG A 126 -22.10 -13.63 4.03
N ILE A 127 -21.25 -14.18 3.17
CA ILE A 127 -21.35 -13.98 1.72
C ILE A 127 -22.60 -14.74 1.24
N ASN A 128 -23.59 -14.00 0.78
CA ASN A 128 -24.85 -14.53 0.23
C ASN A 128 -25.03 -14.16 -1.24
N ASP A 129 -26.05 -14.72 -1.88
CA ASP A 129 -26.38 -14.43 -3.28
C ASP A 129 -27.22 -13.16 -3.45
N ASP A 130 -27.68 -12.52 -2.35
CA ASP A 130 -28.68 -11.45 -2.37
C ASP A 130 -28.15 -10.11 -2.94
N TYR A 131 -26.84 -10.01 -3.17
CA TYR A 131 -26.30 -8.95 -3.99
C TYR A 131 -26.37 -9.36 -5.47
N ALA A 132 -27.59 -9.34 -6.01
CA ALA A 132 -27.74 -9.12 -7.44
C ALA A 132 -27.20 -7.71 -7.70
N VAL A 133 -25.98 -7.63 -8.21
CA VAL A 133 -25.46 -6.37 -8.77
C VAL A 133 -26.51 -5.96 -9.82
N PRO A 134 -27.10 -4.75 -9.75
CA PRO A 134 -27.78 -4.24 -10.91
C PRO A 134 -26.74 -4.27 -12.03
N ASP A 135 -27.01 -5.06 -13.07
CA ASP A 135 -26.14 -5.08 -14.24
C ASP A 135 -25.89 -3.62 -14.64
N PRO A 136 -24.63 -3.17 -14.73
CA PRO A 136 -24.39 -1.87 -15.32
C PRO A 136 -25.06 -1.91 -16.70
N PRO A 137 -25.64 -0.82 -17.20
CA PRO A 137 -26.35 -0.80 -18.46
C PRO A 137 -25.35 -0.99 -19.60
N THR A 138 -24.86 -2.20 -19.77
CA THR A 138 -23.97 -2.61 -20.85
C THR A 138 -24.74 -3.50 -21.79
N THR A 139 -24.85 -3.04 -23.04
CA THR A 139 -25.47 -3.67 -24.16
C THR A 139 -24.80 -4.97 -24.65
N SER A 140 -23.95 -5.59 -23.86
CA SER A 140 -23.33 -6.87 -24.17
C SER A 140 -23.95 -7.97 -23.29
N LYS A 141 -24.78 -8.79 -23.92
CA LYS A 141 -25.22 -10.11 -23.41
C LYS A 141 -24.01 -11.07 -23.30
N LEU A 142 -22.99 -10.75 -22.51
CA LEU A 142 -22.12 -11.76 -21.96
C LEU A 142 -22.77 -12.22 -20.66
N GLU A 143 -23.46 -13.34 -20.71
CA GLU A 143 -23.94 -14.03 -19.53
C GLU A 143 -22.77 -14.12 -18.55
N SER A 144 -23.00 -13.64 -17.34
CA SER A 144 -22.05 -13.69 -16.24
C SER A 144 -21.58 -15.14 -16.08
N VAL A 145 -20.40 -15.43 -16.60
CA VAL A 145 -19.72 -16.71 -16.34
C VAL A 145 -19.15 -16.64 -14.92
N HIS A 146 -20.03 -16.44 -13.95
CA HIS A 146 -19.71 -16.77 -12.57
C HIS A 146 -19.89 -18.27 -12.41
N PRO A 147 -18.85 -19.04 -12.14
CA PRO A 147 -19.03 -20.40 -11.69
C PRO A 147 -19.88 -20.32 -10.42
N LYS A 148 -21.16 -20.64 -10.53
CA LYS A 148 -22.09 -20.61 -9.39
C LYS A 148 -21.44 -21.34 -8.23
N GLY A 149 -21.10 -20.60 -7.15
CA GLY A 149 -20.71 -21.17 -5.87
C GLY A 149 -19.23 -21.23 -5.52
N THR A 150 -18.28 -20.82 -6.38
CA THR A 150 -16.86 -20.86 -6.04
C THR A 150 -16.34 -19.59 -5.40
N ASP A 151 -16.99 -18.48 -5.62
CA ASP A 151 -16.62 -17.14 -5.15
C ASP A 151 -17.14 -16.78 -3.76
N ARG A 152 -17.91 -17.68 -3.10
CA ARG A 152 -18.52 -17.43 -1.79
C ARG A 152 -17.78 -18.04 -0.62
N LYS A 153 -16.78 -18.84 -0.88
CA LYS A 153 -15.95 -19.48 0.13
C LYS A 153 -14.57 -18.85 0.14
N PHE A 154 -13.96 -18.78 1.31
CA PHE A 154 -12.63 -18.22 1.50
C PHE A 154 -11.90 -18.96 2.60
N SER A 155 -10.59 -18.76 2.69
CA SER A 155 -9.77 -18.98 3.87
C SER A 155 -8.92 -17.73 4.08
N LEU A 156 -8.49 -17.44 5.30
CA LEU A 156 -7.58 -16.34 5.56
C LEU A 156 -6.18 -16.89 5.79
N HIS A 157 -5.25 -16.43 4.95
CA HIS A 157 -3.83 -16.72 5.06
C HIS A 157 -3.10 -15.53 5.68
N TRP A 158 -2.17 -15.82 6.58
CA TRP A 158 -1.38 -14.85 7.34
C TRP A 158 -0.01 -14.70 6.68
N HIS A 159 0.02 -13.92 5.61
CA HIS A 159 1.15 -13.86 4.69
C HIS A 159 2.38 -13.25 5.36
N GLY A 160 3.45 -14.06 5.38
CA GLY A 160 4.75 -13.68 5.92
C GLY A 160 5.00 -14.13 7.35
N LEU A 161 4.00 -14.71 8.04
CA LEU A 161 4.21 -15.29 9.36
C LEU A 161 4.79 -16.69 9.27
N SER A 162 5.59 -17.05 10.26
CA SER A 162 6.24 -18.38 10.37
C SER A 162 5.25 -19.50 10.69
N MET A 163 4.11 -19.17 11.30
CA MET A 163 3.05 -20.09 11.77
C MET A 163 3.55 -21.27 12.59
N ARG A 164 4.73 -21.12 13.21
CA ARG A 164 5.38 -22.19 13.98
C ARG A 164 4.48 -22.71 15.09
N GLY A 165 4.20 -24.01 15.06
CA GLY A 165 3.35 -24.69 16.04
C GLY A 165 1.86 -24.42 15.84
N SER A 166 1.46 -23.85 14.70
CA SER A 166 0.08 -23.54 14.34
C SER A 166 -0.14 -23.67 12.83
N ASP A 167 0.53 -24.63 12.18
CA ASP A 167 0.53 -24.79 10.72
C ASP A 167 -0.89 -24.98 10.15
N GLU A 168 -1.77 -25.61 10.91
CA GLU A 168 -3.19 -25.82 10.56
C GLU A 168 -3.98 -24.51 10.52
N MET A 169 -3.45 -23.45 11.11
CA MET A 169 -4.06 -22.12 11.13
C MET A 169 -3.54 -21.19 10.03
N ASP A 170 -2.60 -21.66 9.20
CA ASP A 170 -1.99 -20.86 8.13
C ASP A 170 -2.99 -20.41 7.04
N GLY A 171 -4.09 -21.12 6.88
CA GLY A 171 -5.16 -20.72 5.98
C GLY A 171 -4.89 -20.94 4.50
N ALA A 172 -3.80 -21.63 4.12
CA ALA A 172 -3.55 -22.02 2.72
C ALA A 172 -4.57 -23.06 2.26
N ALA A 173 -5.57 -22.62 1.47
CA ALA A 173 -6.68 -23.45 1.04
C ALA A 173 -6.21 -24.68 0.26
N ALA A 174 -6.82 -25.83 0.55
CA ALA A 174 -6.50 -27.14 0.00
C ALA A 174 -5.12 -27.68 0.38
N PHE A 175 -4.39 -26.98 1.26
CA PHE A 175 -3.11 -27.45 1.78
C PHE A 175 -3.17 -27.55 3.33
N THR A 176 -3.24 -26.44 4.06
CA THR A 176 -3.31 -26.45 5.53
C THR A 176 -4.74 -26.38 6.05
N SER A 177 -5.69 -25.91 5.24
CA SER A 177 -7.08 -25.73 5.67
C SER A 177 -8.10 -25.94 4.53
N CYS A 178 -9.36 -26.19 4.92
CA CYS A 178 -10.49 -26.16 4.02
C CYS A 178 -11.09 -24.75 3.92
N PRO A 179 -11.58 -24.33 2.74
CA PRO A 179 -12.29 -23.07 2.61
C PRO A 179 -13.54 -23.01 3.48
N LEU A 180 -13.73 -21.88 4.17
CA LEU A 180 -14.90 -21.60 4.99
C LEU A 180 -16.12 -21.37 4.08
N GLN A 181 -17.12 -22.24 4.21
CA GLN A 181 -18.35 -22.17 3.41
C GLN A 181 -19.26 -21.04 3.88
N PRO A 182 -20.14 -20.51 3.00
CA PRO A 182 -21.19 -19.56 3.39
C PRO A 182 -22.03 -20.06 4.56
N GLY A 183 -22.32 -19.16 5.50
CA GLY A 183 -23.10 -19.48 6.71
C GLY A 183 -22.30 -20.10 7.85
N ASN A 184 -21.09 -20.57 7.57
CA ASN A 184 -20.21 -21.18 8.59
C ASN A 184 -19.32 -20.16 9.27
N GLU A 185 -18.70 -20.59 10.36
CA GLU A 185 -17.71 -19.82 11.13
C GLU A 185 -16.50 -20.70 11.46
N THR A 186 -15.37 -20.04 11.72
CA THR A 186 -14.13 -20.67 12.14
C THR A 186 -13.36 -19.74 13.07
N THR A 187 -12.37 -20.28 13.77
CA THR A 187 -11.46 -19.50 14.60
C THR A 187 -10.04 -19.83 14.21
N TYR A 188 -9.28 -18.80 13.81
CA TYR A 188 -7.84 -18.88 13.68
C TYR A 188 -7.22 -18.51 15.02
N ARG A 189 -6.22 -19.29 15.46
CA ARG A 189 -5.52 -19.05 16.72
C ARG A 189 -4.05 -19.43 16.56
N PHE A 190 -3.17 -18.44 16.70
CA PHE A 190 -1.73 -18.63 16.54
C PHE A 190 -0.96 -17.63 17.41
N VAL A 191 0.30 -17.98 17.73
CA VAL A 191 1.23 -17.11 18.46
C VAL A 191 2.11 -16.39 17.44
N VAL A 192 2.38 -15.11 17.64
CA VAL A 192 3.37 -14.38 16.84
C VAL A 192 4.74 -14.48 17.51
N HIS A 193 5.75 -14.82 16.72
CA HIS A 193 7.10 -15.10 17.17
C HIS A 193 8.08 -13.97 16.85
N GLN A 194 9.32 -14.08 17.33
CA GLN A 194 10.36 -13.07 17.13
C GLN A 194 10.70 -12.88 15.64
N GLU A 195 10.72 -13.95 14.88
CA GLU A 195 10.95 -13.92 13.43
C GLU A 195 9.82 -13.27 12.65
N ASP A 196 8.65 -13.09 13.26
CA ASP A 196 7.48 -12.48 12.64
C ASP A 196 7.45 -10.94 12.82
N VAL A 197 8.47 -10.34 13.46
CA VAL A 197 8.51 -8.87 13.66
C VAL A 197 8.58 -8.17 12.31
N GLY A 198 7.62 -7.27 12.05
CA GLY A 198 7.55 -6.50 10.83
C GLY A 198 6.15 -6.19 10.36
N THR A 199 6.08 -5.72 9.12
CA THR A 199 4.82 -5.41 8.45
C THR A 199 4.44 -6.54 7.51
N HIS A 200 3.32 -7.15 7.79
CA HIS A 200 2.72 -8.27 7.08
C HIS A 200 1.31 -7.91 6.64
N TRP A 201 0.64 -8.86 6.03
CA TRP A 201 -0.76 -8.72 5.63
C TRP A 201 -1.47 -10.06 5.73
N TYR A 202 -2.78 -10.03 5.75
CA TYR A 202 -3.59 -11.23 5.65
C TYR A 202 -4.52 -11.10 4.43
N HIS A 203 -4.84 -12.22 3.83
CA HIS A 203 -5.71 -12.22 2.64
C HIS A 203 -6.39 -13.56 2.41
N SER A 204 -7.43 -13.54 1.58
CA SER A 204 -8.05 -14.79 1.13
C SER A 204 -7.09 -15.60 0.26
N HIS A 205 -7.07 -16.90 0.50
CA HIS A 205 -6.28 -17.86 -0.27
C HIS A 205 -7.18 -18.80 -1.12
N VAL A 206 -8.38 -18.33 -1.51
CA VAL A 206 -9.31 -19.06 -2.37
C VAL A 206 -9.62 -18.25 -3.62
N GLY A 207 -9.36 -18.85 -4.79
CA GLY A 207 -9.61 -18.20 -6.07
C GLY A 207 -8.93 -16.85 -6.19
N THR A 208 -9.66 -15.84 -6.64
CA THR A 208 -9.17 -14.48 -6.86
C THR A 208 -9.75 -13.46 -5.87
N SER A 209 -10.43 -13.89 -4.81
CA SER A 209 -11.11 -13.02 -3.85
C SER A 209 -10.21 -12.00 -3.14
N ARG A 210 -8.90 -12.26 -3.06
CA ARG A 210 -7.89 -11.30 -2.63
C ARG A 210 -7.89 -10.04 -3.50
N ALA A 211 -7.92 -10.20 -4.82
CA ALA A 211 -7.95 -9.08 -5.78
C ALA A 211 -9.26 -8.29 -5.72
N ASP A 212 -10.32 -8.87 -5.17
CA ASP A 212 -11.61 -8.23 -4.98
C ASP A 212 -11.82 -7.68 -3.57
N GLY A 213 -10.75 -7.55 -2.77
CA GLY A 213 -10.77 -6.79 -1.53
C GLY A 213 -10.69 -7.59 -0.23
N LEU A 214 -10.60 -8.92 -0.26
CA LEU A 214 -10.50 -9.71 0.97
C LEU A 214 -9.04 -9.78 1.46
N TRP A 215 -8.57 -8.68 2.02
CA TRP A 215 -7.24 -8.53 2.61
C TRP A 215 -7.19 -7.38 3.62
N GLY A 216 -6.15 -7.37 4.47
CA GLY A 216 -5.84 -6.29 5.39
C GLY A 216 -4.41 -6.41 5.93
N MET A 217 -3.97 -5.44 6.71
CA MET A 217 -2.62 -5.40 7.25
C MET A 217 -2.51 -6.14 8.58
N LEU A 218 -1.33 -6.72 8.81
CA LEU A 218 -0.94 -7.33 10.07
C LEU A 218 0.44 -6.80 10.46
N ILE A 219 0.56 -6.21 11.63
CA ILE A 219 1.79 -5.59 12.12
C ILE A 219 2.19 -6.25 13.41
N VAL A 220 3.39 -6.83 13.43
CA VAL A 220 3.98 -7.46 14.59
C VAL A 220 5.09 -6.57 15.13
N HIS A 221 4.88 -6.05 16.32
CA HIS A 221 5.83 -5.21 17.01
C HIS A 221 6.84 -6.05 17.81
N ALA A 222 8.11 -5.65 17.75
CA ALA A 222 9.10 -6.11 18.72
C ALA A 222 8.74 -5.63 20.13
N ARG A 223 9.11 -6.40 21.13
CA ARG A 223 8.97 -5.97 22.54
C ARG A 223 9.95 -4.83 22.85
N GLU A 224 9.59 -4.02 23.84
CA GLU A 224 10.39 -2.86 24.27
C GLU A 224 11.83 -3.24 24.68
N ASP A 225 11.99 -4.36 25.38
CA ASP A 225 13.28 -4.89 25.80
C ASP A 225 14.15 -5.34 24.61
N GLU A 226 13.56 -5.91 23.58
CA GLU A 226 14.25 -6.33 22.36
C GLU A 226 14.69 -5.13 21.50
N ARG A 227 13.91 -4.06 21.47
CA ARG A 227 14.33 -2.79 20.84
C ARG A 227 15.58 -2.22 21.49
N LYS A 228 15.72 -2.32 22.82
CA LYS A 228 16.93 -1.90 23.55
C LYS A 228 18.13 -2.73 23.14
N VAL A 229 17.97 -4.05 23.04
CA VAL A 229 19.05 -4.96 22.59
C VAL A 229 19.46 -4.64 21.14
N LEU A 230 18.52 -4.37 20.24
CA LEU A 230 18.83 -3.98 18.87
C LEU A 230 19.63 -2.66 18.82
N LYS A 231 19.26 -1.67 19.63
CA LYS A 231 19.97 -0.41 19.72
C LYS A 231 21.40 -0.56 20.24
N GLU A 232 21.61 -1.46 21.20
CA GLU A 232 22.93 -1.77 21.72
C GLU A 232 23.81 -2.49 20.70
N ARG A 233 23.24 -3.41 19.90
CA ARG A 233 23.96 -4.18 18.88
C ARG A 233 24.22 -3.42 17.59
N ALA A 234 23.35 -2.50 17.25
CA ALA A 234 23.43 -1.67 16.04
C ALA A 234 23.19 -0.18 16.39
N PRO A 235 24.15 0.47 17.06
CA PRO A 235 24.00 1.84 17.55
C PRO A 235 23.83 2.88 16.42
N THR A 236 24.18 2.53 15.18
CA THR A 236 23.96 3.36 13.99
C THR A 236 22.55 3.23 13.44
N PHE A 237 21.78 2.24 13.88
CA PHE A 237 20.40 2.10 13.49
C PHE A 237 19.56 3.10 14.30
N ASP A 238 19.01 4.08 13.59
CA ASP A 238 18.12 5.04 14.23
C ASP A 238 16.79 4.36 14.57
N THR A 239 16.56 4.14 15.86
CA THR A 239 15.33 3.58 16.39
C THR A 239 14.36 4.65 16.86
N HIS A 240 14.70 5.93 16.64
CA HIS A 240 13.87 7.05 17.05
C HIS A 240 13.09 7.57 15.86
N TRP A 241 11.78 7.46 15.95
CA TRP A 241 10.81 8.05 15.02
C TRP A 241 9.65 8.63 15.81
N ASP A 242 9.07 9.70 15.31
CA ASP A 242 7.96 10.38 15.95
C ASP A 242 6.64 9.63 15.72
N GLU A 243 6.52 8.92 14.58
CA GLU A 243 5.29 8.28 14.17
C GLU A 243 5.56 7.09 13.23
N GLU A 244 4.75 6.05 13.34
CA GLU A 244 4.69 4.91 12.41
C GLU A 244 3.44 5.01 11.54
N ILE A 245 3.61 4.94 10.22
CA ILE A 245 2.51 4.97 9.26
C ILE A 245 2.60 3.72 8.38
N PRO A 246 1.64 2.78 8.47
CA PRO A 246 1.60 1.64 7.57
C PRO A 246 1.16 2.09 6.18
N ILE A 247 1.84 1.58 5.16
CA ILE A 247 1.50 1.83 3.76
C ILE A 247 1.21 0.51 3.07
N ALA A 248 -0.03 0.36 2.60
CA ALA A 248 -0.46 -0.74 1.75
C ALA A 248 -0.65 -0.24 0.33
N LEU A 249 0.01 -0.87 -0.63
CA LEU A 249 -0.14 -0.60 -2.06
C LEU A 249 -0.85 -1.77 -2.71
N GLY A 250 -1.73 -1.51 -3.65
CA GLY A 250 -2.43 -2.56 -4.37
C GLY A 250 -3.02 -2.11 -5.69
N ASP A 251 -3.08 -3.03 -6.61
CA ASP A 251 -3.80 -2.87 -7.88
C ASP A 251 -5.31 -2.88 -7.64
N HIS A 252 -6.03 -2.11 -8.41
CA HIS A 252 -7.48 -2.05 -8.34
C HIS A 252 -8.10 -2.19 -9.73
N PHE A 253 -9.01 -3.16 -9.83
CA PHE A 253 -9.76 -3.45 -11.04
C PHE A 253 -11.21 -3.03 -10.83
N HIS A 254 -11.84 -2.40 -11.83
CA HIS A 254 -13.28 -2.05 -11.76
C HIS A 254 -14.18 -3.26 -11.98
N LYS A 255 -13.67 -4.32 -12.62
CA LYS A 255 -14.36 -5.59 -12.80
C LYS A 255 -14.02 -6.57 -11.70
N MET A 256 -14.92 -7.50 -11.45
CA MET A 256 -14.63 -8.63 -10.56
C MET A 256 -13.53 -9.51 -11.15
N SER A 257 -12.61 -9.92 -10.31
CA SER A 257 -11.42 -10.70 -10.70
C SER A 257 -11.72 -12.06 -11.34
N PRO A 258 -12.81 -12.79 -11.02
CA PRO A 258 -13.16 -14.02 -11.75
C PRO A 258 -13.45 -13.78 -13.23
N GLU A 259 -14.04 -12.63 -13.60
CA GLU A 259 -14.28 -12.27 -15.00
C GLU A 259 -12.95 -12.03 -15.74
N SER A 260 -12.07 -11.26 -15.11
CA SER A 260 -10.73 -10.97 -15.66
C SER A 260 -9.90 -12.25 -15.81
N LEU A 261 -9.95 -13.14 -14.81
CA LEU A 261 -9.26 -14.43 -14.87
C LEU A 261 -9.82 -15.31 -16.01
N ALA A 262 -11.15 -15.40 -16.15
CA ALA A 262 -11.78 -16.20 -17.19
C ALA A 262 -11.34 -15.76 -18.59
N LYS A 263 -11.21 -14.46 -18.83
CA LYS A 263 -10.68 -13.91 -20.07
C LYS A 263 -9.21 -14.23 -20.28
N TYR A 264 -8.40 -14.01 -19.26
CA TYR A 264 -6.97 -14.22 -19.29
C TYR A 264 -6.58 -15.67 -19.61
N VAL A 265 -7.27 -16.65 -19.00
CA VAL A 265 -7.02 -18.07 -19.25
C VAL A 265 -7.71 -18.63 -20.49
N SER A 266 -8.52 -17.82 -21.17
CA SER A 266 -9.28 -18.26 -22.35
C SER A 266 -8.36 -18.47 -23.55
N ILE A 267 -8.28 -19.70 -24.04
CA ILE A 267 -7.54 -20.04 -25.27
C ILE A 267 -8.16 -19.36 -26.51
N VAL A 268 -9.46 -19.10 -26.46
CA VAL A 268 -10.22 -18.52 -27.59
C VAL A 268 -10.03 -17.00 -27.67
N LEU A 269 -9.99 -16.34 -26.53
CA LEU A 269 -9.90 -14.87 -26.48
C LEU A 269 -8.45 -14.37 -26.54
N GLY A 270 -7.47 -15.20 -26.10
CA GLY A 270 -6.03 -14.88 -26.21
C GLY A 270 -5.68 -13.48 -25.67
N GLU A 271 -6.40 -13.03 -24.63
CA GLU A 271 -6.22 -11.69 -24.11
C GLU A 271 -4.88 -11.55 -23.39
N ALA A 272 -4.32 -10.35 -23.45
CA ALA A 272 -3.15 -9.99 -22.67
C ALA A 272 -3.48 -10.01 -21.17
N GLU A 273 -2.44 -10.01 -20.34
CA GLU A 273 -2.59 -9.89 -18.90
C GLU A 273 -3.46 -8.68 -18.52
N PRO A 274 -4.43 -8.84 -17.61
CA PRO A 274 -5.30 -7.75 -17.21
C PRO A 274 -4.49 -6.59 -16.59
N VAL A 275 -4.73 -5.39 -17.08
CA VAL A 275 -4.13 -4.16 -16.54
C VAL A 275 -5.11 -3.55 -15.54
N PRO A 276 -4.67 -3.22 -14.31
CA PRO A 276 -5.51 -2.55 -13.34
C PRO A 276 -5.91 -1.15 -13.82
N GLU A 277 -7.15 -0.75 -13.58
CA GLU A 277 -7.65 0.58 -13.92
C GLU A 277 -7.09 1.66 -12.99
N SER A 278 -6.76 1.30 -11.74
CA SER A 278 -6.12 2.22 -10.80
C SER A 278 -5.23 1.48 -9.78
N GLY A 279 -4.36 2.24 -9.09
CA GLY A 279 -3.60 1.76 -7.94
C GLY A 279 -4.13 2.40 -6.67
N LEU A 280 -4.20 1.64 -5.58
CA LEU A 280 -4.66 2.14 -4.29
C LEU A 280 -3.48 2.29 -3.31
N ILE A 281 -3.53 3.37 -2.54
CA ILE A 281 -2.69 3.56 -1.34
C ILE A 281 -3.62 3.48 -0.13
N ASN A 282 -3.37 2.53 0.77
CA ASN A 282 -4.21 2.29 1.94
C ASN A 282 -5.70 2.12 1.57
N GLY A 283 -5.97 1.44 0.45
CA GLY A 283 -7.31 1.17 -0.02
C GLY A 283 -8.05 2.36 -0.62
N ARG A 284 -7.35 3.44 -1.00
CA ARG A 284 -7.96 4.65 -1.58
C ARG A 284 -7.18 5.18 -2.77
N HIS A 285 -7.92 5.77 -3.70
CA HIS A 285 -7.42 6.56 -4.81
C HIS A 285 -8.52 7.53 -5.29
N ILE A 286 -8.16 8.42 -6.19
CA ILE A 286 -9.10 9.23 -6.96
C ILE A 286 -8.88 8.90 -8.42
N PHE A 287 -9.80 8.14 -9.02
CA PHE A 287 -9.77 7.84 -10.44
C PHE A 287 -10.11 9.13 -11.23
N SER A 288 -9.29 9.45 -12.21
CA SER A 288 -9.48 10.62 -13.07
C SER A 288 -9.61 10.18 -14.52
N CYS A 289 -10.74 10.50 -15.14
CA CYS A 289 -10.95 10.23 -16.56
C CYS A 289 -9.97 10.94 -17.47
N ASP A 290 -9.50 12.12 -17.08
CA ASP A 290 -8.47 12.83 -17.83
C ASP A 290 -7.15 12.07 -17.84
N MET A 291 -6.74 11.53 -16.69
CA MET A 291 -5.56 10.68 -16.60
C MET A 291 -5.75 9.36 -17.35
N ALA A 292 -6.93 8.77 -17.29
CA ALA A 292 -7.26 7.52 -17.97
C ALA A 292 -7.10 7.62 -19.50
N ARG A 293 -7.35 8.78 -20.10
CA ARG A 293 -7.13 9.03 -21.53
C ARG A 293 -5.66 8.84 -21.95
N TYR A 294 -4.70 9.12 -21.06
CA TYR A 294 -3.29 8.92 -21.35
C TYR A 294 -2.84 7.46 -21.18
N THR A 295 -3.54 6.69 -20.38
CA THR A 295 -3.21 5.29 -20.09
C THR A 295 -4.01 4.29 -20.95
N GLY A 296 -5.00 4.77 -21.71
CA GLY A 296 -5.90 3.93 -22.50
C GLY A 296 -6.95 3.18 -21.67
N VAL A 297 -7.10 3.52 -20.40
CA VAL A 297 -8.12 2.95 -19.53
C VAL A 297 -9.48 3.56 -19.87
N PRO A 298 -10.56 2.75 -20.08
CA PRO A 298 -11.87 3.28 -20.38
C PRO A 298 -12.47 3.98 -19.16
N CYS A 299 -13.02 5.18 -19.39
CA CYS A 299 -13.81 5.87 -18.38
C CYS A 299 -15.16 5.21 -18.17
N PRO A 300 -15.66 5.14 -16.90
CA PRO A 300 -17.02 4.71 -16.62
C PRO A 300 -18.03 5.59 -17.36
N ALA A 301 -19.07 4.95 -17.95
CA ALA A 301 -20.13 5.68 -18.60
C ALA A 301 -20.91 6.53 -17.58
N GLY A 302 -20.77 7.85 -17.65
CA GLY A 302 -21.46 8.77 -16.74
C GLY A 302 -20.64 9.97 -16.28
N ASP A 303 -19.33 9.86 -16.32
CA ASP A 303 -18.43 10.98 -16.06
C ASP A 303 -18.29 11.82 -17.36
N LYS A 304 -19.24 12.67 -17.56
CA LYS A 304 -19.09 13.80 -18.49
C LYS A 304 -18.70 14.99 -17.64
N ASP A 305 -17.46 15.47 -17.83
CA ASP A 305 -16.83 16.70 -17.36
C ASP A 305 -17.64 17.60 -16.46
#